data_b756fee89ba16441ff768f7ff915be61
#
_entry.id   b756fee89ba16441ff768f7ff915be61
#
_cell.length_a   1.000
_cell.length_b   1.000
_cell.length_c   1.000
_cell.angle_alpha   90.00
_cell.angle_beta   90.00
_cell.angle_gamma   90.00
#
_symmetry.space_group_name_H-M   'P 1'
#
loop_
_entity.id
_entity.type
_entity.pdbx_description
1 polymer ?
#
loop_
_entity_poly.entity_id
_entity_poly.type
_entity_poly.pdbx_seq_one_letter_code
_entity_poly.pdbx_strand_id
1 'polypeptide(L)'
;MEMLTAICGCVMAVQSLIAVSVADDAYAREARAFLANRDKTVQPRQIAEIRKAARGETNDLAAVRSARNVMAALPEGVTAEWVTPKMRLYRLQGKDKLPLLVYLHGGGWVIGSIASCSAFCGAVAKEGVAVLALDYPLAPEHPYPAALDAVCSAYREIVTHPSRFGCDPNRVTIGGDSSGGNLALTAALALQQEGLKPAALLPYYPVTEARVDGTISWREFDTGFGMDGAFMEACNAAYLQGRDWADPLISPMCATDDELRKLPSVHILGADHDVLRDQGKAFADRLKSLGCRVRYELPRGTTHLYITVPGQPSVFRRAVQFAVEACLQSDRKN
;
A
#
# COMPACT_ATOMS: atom_id res chain seq x y z
N MET A 1 -0.22 -45.06 17.58
CA MET A 1 0.51 -43.95 16.96
C MET A 1 -0.45 -43.01 16.19
N GLU A 2 -1.43 -43.51 15.49
CA GLU A 2 -2.42 -42.70 14.72
C GLU A 2 -3.35 -41.84 15.61
N MET A 3 -3.72 -42.28 16.79
CA MET A 3 -4.61 -41.52 17.69
C MET A 3 -3.93 -40.27 18.29
N LEU A 4 -2.62 -40.30 18.55
CA LEU A 4 -1.87 -39.15 19.04
C LEU A 4 -1.67 -38.07 17.96
N THR A 5 -1.53 -38.47 16.70
CA THR A 5 -1.40 -37.54 15.55
C THR A 5 -2.73 -36.80 15.26
N ALA A 6 -3.86 -37.49 15.41
CA ALA A 6 -5.18 -36.87 15.24
C ALA A 6 -5.51 -35.87 16.36
N ILE A 7 -5.14 -36.14 17.61
CA ILE A 7 -5.35 -35.23 18.76
C ILE A 7 -4.46 -33.98 18.61
N CYS A 8 -3.21 -34.12 18.18
CA CYS A 8 -2.29 -33.00 17.98
C CYS A 8 -2.77 -32.10 16.83
N GLY A 9 -3.28 -32.65 15.73
CA GLY A 9 -3.88 -31.90 14.61
C GLY A 9 -5.14 -31.12 15.02
N CYS A 10 -6.02 -31.72 15.84
CA CYS A 10 -7.20 -31.02 16.37
C CYS A 10 -6.87 -29.89 17.32
N VAL A 11 -5.87 -30.06 18.20
CA VAL A 11 -5.44 -29.01 19.16
C VAL A 11 -4.82 -27.84 18.41
N MET A 12 -4.00 -28.08 17.39
CA MET A 12 -3.41 -27.01 16.57
C MET A 12 -4.47 -26.28 15.74
N ALA A 13 -5.46 -26.98 15.19
CA ALA A 13 -6.56 -26.36 14.46
C ALA A 13 -7.45 -25.51 15.37
N VAL A 14 -7.76 -25.96 16.58
CA VAL A 14 -8.53 -25.20 17.57
C VAL A 14 -7.75 -23.98 18.09
N GLN A 15 -6.47 -24.12 18.35
CA GLN A 15 -5.62 -22.98 18.73
C GLN A 15 -5.50 -21.94 17.61
N SER A 16 -5.42 -22.38 16.36
CA SER A 16 -5.41 -21.49 15.19
C SER A 16 -6.74 -20.75 15.04
N LEU A 17 -7.89 -21.42 15.20
CA LEU A 17 -9.22 -20.80 15.15
C LEU A 17 -9.45 -19.81 16.30
N ILE A 18 -9.01 -20.13 17.51
CA ILE A 18 -9.10 -19.22 18.68
C ILE A 18 -8.20 -18.00 18.47
N ALA A 19 -6.98 -18.19 17.95
CA ALA A 19 -6.07 -17.08 17.67
C ALA A 19 -6.60 -16.14 16.60
N VAL A 20 -7.25 -16.64 15.54
CA VAL A 20 -7.91 -15.84 14.51
C VAL A 20 -9.07 -15.04 15.10
N SER A 21 -9.95 -15.67 15.88
CA SER A 21 -11.09 -14.98 16.53
C SER A 21 -10.65 -13.87 17.48
N VAL A 22 -9.62 -14.09 18.28
CA VAL A 22 -9.10 -13.07 19.22
C VAL A 22 -8.43 -11.90 18.49
N ALA A 23 -7.75 -12.19 17.37
CA ALA A 23 -7.14 -11.13 16.54
C ALA A 23 -8.21 -10.26 15.87
N ASP A 24 -9.27 -10.87 15.32
CA ASP A 24 -10.39 -10.16 14.68
C ASP A 24 -11.11 -9.26 15.72
N ASP A 25 -11.30 -9.73 16.96
CA ASP A 25 -11.86 -8.91 18.04
C ASP A 25 -10.96 -7.71 18.39
N ALA A 26 -9.64 -7.88 18.37
CA ALA A 26 -8.71 -6.79 18.61
C ALA A 26 -8.76 -5.75 17.49
N TYR A 27 -8.77 -6.16 16.22
CA TYR A 27 -8.88 -5.27 15.08
C TYR A 27 -10.17 -4.45 15.12
N ALA A 28 -11.31 -5.10 15.29
CA ALA A 28 -12.61 -4.44 15.34
C ALA A 28 -12.72 -3.45 16.53
N ARG A 29 -12.16 -3.78 17.70
CA ARG A 29 -12.12 -2.90 18.85
C ARG A 29 -11.25 -1.67 18.62
N GLU A 30 -10.04 -1.86 18.07
CA GLU A 30 -9.12 -0.78 17.74
C GLU A 30 -9.70 0.13 16.66
N ALA A 31 -10.32 -0.42 15.62
CA ALA A 31 -10.97 0.35 14.57
C ALA A 31 -12.13 1.21 15.10
N ARG A 32 -12.99 0.66 15.97
CA ARG A 32 -14.06 1.44 16.62
C ARG A 32 -13.50 2.60 17.45
N ALA A 33 -12.45 2.35 18.24
CA ALA A 33 -11.79 3.39 19.02
C ALA A 33 -11.14 4.46 18.12
N PHE A 34 -10.49 4.05 17.05
CA PHE A 34 -9.90 4.92 16.04
C PHE A 34 -10.97 5.85 15.42
N LEU A 35 -12.08 5.29 14.95
CA LEU A 35 -13.18 6.06 14.32
C LEU A 35 -13.84 7.01 15.30
N ALA A 36 -14.03 6.60 16.56
CA ALA A 36 -14.62 7.44 17.61
C ALA A 36 -13.77 8.66 17.96
N ASN A 37 -12.43 8.54 17.87
CA ASN A 37 -11.48 9.58 18.25
C ASN A 37 -11.05 10.48 17.08
N ARG A 38 -11.55 10.23 15.86
CA ARG A 38 -11.20 11.06 14.71
C ARG A 38 -11.88 12.43 14.74
N ASP A 39 -11.14 13.46 14.36
CA ASP A 39 -11.74 14.76 14.03
C ASP A 39 -12.49 14.65 12.70
N LYS A 40 -13.82 14.67 12.82
CA LYS A 40 -14.74 14.54 11.67
C LYS A 40 -14.74 15.75 10.74
N THR A 41 -14.10 16.87 11.13
CA THR A 41 -14.05 18.09 10.31
C THR A 41 -12.87 18.11 9.33
N VAL A 42 -11.86 17.27 9.55
CA VAL A 42 -10.64 17.25 8.73
C VAL A 42 -10.91 16.82 7.29
N GLN A 43 -11.58 15.68 7.12
CA GLN A 43 -11.77 15.12 5.78
C GLN A 43 -12.69 15.95 4.89
N PRO A 44 -13.83 16.49 5.36
CA PRO A 44 -14.65 17.43 4.57
C PRO A 44 -13.86 18.65 4.08
N ARG A 45 -12.98 19.21 4.91
CA ARG A 45 -12.09 20.33 4.51
C ARG A 45 -11.10 19.89 3.44
N GLN A 46 -10.47 18.72 3.60
CA GLN A 46 -9.57 18.15 2.60
C GLN A 46 -10.28 17.97 1.25
N ILE A 47 -11.48 17.38 1.25
CA ILE A 47 -12.30 17.18 0.05
C ILE A 47 -12.59 18.52 -0.66
N ALA A 48 -13.00 19.54 0.10
CA ALA A 48 -13.31 20.85 -0.46
C ALA A 48 -12.10 21.49 -1.15
N GLU A 49 -10.92 21.46 -0.51
CA GLU A 49 -9.71 22.07 -1.07
C GLU A 49 -9.17 21.26 -2.27
N ILE A 50 -9.21 19.92 -2.20
CA ILE A 50 -8.80 19.07 -3.34
C ILE A 50 -9.70 19.31 -4.55
N ARG A 51 -11.03 19.44 -4.35
CA ARG A 51 -11.97 19.76 -5.44
C ARG A 51 -11.70 21.12 -6.06
N LYS A 52 -11.39 22.14 -5.27
CA LYS A 52 -11.00 23.46 -5.78
C LYS A 52 -9.71 23.36 -6.61
N ALA A 53 -8.70 22.66 -6.09
CA ALA A 53 -7.43 22.49 -6.79
C ALA A 53 -7.60 21.70 -8.10
N ALA A 54 -8.43 20.65 -8.11
CA ALA A 54 -8.72 19.88 -9.32
C ALA A 54 -9.40 20.72 -10.42
N ARG A 55 -10.14 21.80 -10.03
CA ARG A 55 -10.75 22.77 -10.98
C ARG A 55 -9.85 23.96 -11.30
N GLY A 56 -8.63 24.00 -10.78
CA GLY A 56 -7.70 25.11 -10.98
C GLY A 56 -8.07 26.39 -10.22
N GLU A 57 -8.94 26.32 -9.22
CA GLU A 57 -9.37 27.46 -8.40
C GLU A 57 -8.34 27.83 -7.31
N THR A 58 -7.43 26.91 -6.98
CA THR A 58 -6.32 27.13 -6.04
C THR A 58 -5.14 26.24 -6.41
N ASN A 59 -3.93 26.69 -6.08
CA ASN A 59 -2.71 25.87 -6.18
C ASN A 59 -2.11 25.62 -4.79
N ASP A 60 -2.81 26.02 -3.71
CA ASP A 60 -2.31 25.86 -2.33
C ASP A 60 -3.00 24.70 -1.62
N LEU A 61 -2.34 23.56 -1.62
CA LEU A 61 -2.71 22.38 -0.83
C LEU A 61 -1.80 22.19 0.40
N ALA A 62 -0.96 23.16 0.76
CA ALA A 62 0.01 23.03 1.85
C ALA A 62 -0.67 22.66 3.18
N ALA A 63 -1.78 23.32 3.53
CA ALA A 63 -2.53 23.04 4.76
C ALA A 63 -3.14 21.63 4.76
N VAL A 64 -3.61 21.15 3.60
CA VAL A 64 -4.16 19.80 3.44
C VAL A 64 -3.07 18.73 3.59
N ARG A 65 -1.88 18.99 3.09
CA ARG A 65 -0.72 18.07 3.10
C ARG A 65 0.03 18.07 4.44
N SER A 66 0.05 19.19 5.16
CA SER A 66 0.82 19.33 6.40
C SER A 66 0.36 18.44 7.54
N ALA A 67 -0.93 18.09 7.59
CA ALA A 67 -1.54 17.31 8.68
C ALA A 67 -0.92 15.90 8.87
N ARG A 68 -0.21 15.37 7.87
CA ARG A 68 0.44 14.04 7.91
C ARG A 68 1.95 14.12 7.68
N ASN A 69 2.55 15.30 7.76
CA ASN A 69 3.96 15.51 7.42
C ASN A 69 4.87 15.50 8.66
N VAL A 70 4.66 14.53 9.56
CA VAL A 70 5.45 14.35 10.78
C VAL A 70 6.24 13.06 10.70
N MET A 71 7.59 13.18 10.74
CA MET A 71 8.48 12.01 10.78
C MET A 71 8.36 11.29 12.11
N ALA A 72 8.18 9.97 12.05
CA ALA A 72 8.28 9.12 13.23
C ALA A 72 9.73 8.99 13.71
N ALA A 73 9.90 8.79 15.01
CA ALA A 73 11.19 8.39 15.57
C ALA A 73 11.61 7.04 15.00
N LEU A 74 12.91 6.89 14.76
CA LEU A 74 13.45 5.62 14.26
C LEU A 74 13.45 4.58 15.38
N PRO A 75 13.07 3.32 15.10
CA PRO A 75 13.27 2.21 16.02
C PRO A 75 14.76 2.01 16.34
N GLU A 76 15.05 1.52 17.52
CA GLU A 76 16.41 1.19 17.94
C GLU A 76 17.12 0.24 16.95
N GLY A 77 18.35 0.58 16.56
CA GLY A 77 19.16 -0.16 15.60
C GLY A 77 18.77 0.08 14.14
N VAL A 78 17.80 0.95 13.85
CA VAL A 78 17.46 1.37 12.48
C VAL A 78 18.13 2.69 12.17
N THR A 79 18.75 2.77 10.99
CA THR A 79 19.26 4.03 10.42
C THR A 79 18.38 4.46 9.25
N ALA A 80 18.34 5.76 8.98
CA ALA A 80 17.66 6.30 7.82
C ALA A 80 18.46 7.45 7.22
N GLU A 81 18.72 7.38 5.92
CA GLU A 81 19.48 8.39 5.18
C GLU A 81 18.71 8.88 3.95
N TRP A 82 18.91 10.13 3.58
CA TRP A 82 18.40 10.69 2.34
C TRP A 82 19.34 10.32 1.20
N VAL A 83 18.90 9.45 0.28
CA VAL A 83 19.65 9.11 -0.94
C VAL A 83 19.53 10.24 -1.95
N THR A 84 18.36 10.86 -2.02
CA THR A 84 18.05 12.10 -2.72
C THR A 84 17.05 12.90 -1.89
N PRO A 85 16.74 14.17 -2.20
CA PRO A 85 15.67 14.91 -1.51
C PRO A 85 14.28 14.28 -1.61
N LYS A 86 14.10 13.28 -2.49
CA LYS A 86 12.84 12.57 -2.75
C LYS A 86 12.88 11.09 -2.39
N MET A 87 14.00 10.59 -1.88
CA MET A 87 14.19 9.18 -1.53
C MET A 87 14.86 9.06 -0.17
N ARG A 88 14.23 8.33 0.75
CA ARG A 88 14.80 8.04 2.07
C ARG A 88 14.92 6.54 2.28
N LEU A 89 16.12 6.07 2.55
CA LEU A 89 16.45 4.67 2.76
C LEU A 89 16.55 4.36 4.25
N TYR A 90 15.74 3.40 4.69
CA TYR A 90 15.73 2.85 6.05
C TYR A 90 16.36 1.47 6.04
N ARG A 91 17.25 1.18 6.99
CA ARG A 91 17.88 -0.14 7.09
C ARG A 91 18.28 -0.50 8.52
N LEU A 92 18.36 -1.78 8.80
CA LEU A 92 18.93 -2.27 10.05
C LEU A 92 20.46 -2.05 10.03
N GLN A 93 20.99 -1.46 11.08
CA GLN A 93 22.42 -1.14 11.20
C GLN A 93 23.29 -2.41 11.12
N GLY A 94 24.42 -2.32 10.39
CA GLY A 94 25.39 -3.41 10.28
C GLY A 94 24.92 -4.60 9.43
N LYS A 95 23.87 -4.42 8.60
CA LYS A 95 23.40 -5.43 7.65
C LYS A 95 23.52 -4.92 6.23
N ASP A 96 24.09 -5.76 5.36
CA ASP A 96 24.24 -5.48 3.93
C ASP A 96 23.45 -6.48 3.08
N LYS A 97 23.20 -6.10 1.82
CA LYS A 97 22.49 -6.91 0.81
C LYS A 97 21.13 -7.41 1.29
N LEU A 98 20.42 -6.57 2.05
CA LEU A 98 19.06 -6.87 2.47
C LEU A 98 18.11 -6.90 1.26
N PRO A 99 16.98 -7.63 1.33
CA PRO A 99 15.86 -7.41 0.41
C PRO A 99 15.43 -5.97 0.52
N LEU A 100 15.04 -5.36 -0.60
CA LEU A 100 14.62 -3.97 -0.65
C LEU A 100 13.13 -3.88 -0.95
N LEU A 101 12.39 -3.16 -0.11
CA LEU A 101 11.04 -2.70 -0.36
C LEU A 101 11.08 -1.24 -0.84
N VAL A 102 10.70 -0.97 -2.08
CA VAL A 102 10.38 0.38 -2.55
C VAL A 102 8.96 0.68 -2.08
N TYR A 103 8.82 1.62 -1.13
CA TYR A 103 7.54 1.92 -0.52
C TYR A 103 6.96 3.25 -0.98
N LEU A 104 5.72 3.20 -1.44
CA LEU A 104 4.95 4.30 -2.02
C LEU A 104 3.82 4.66 -1.05
N HIS A 105 3.87 5.86 -0.50
CA HIS A 105 2.84 6.30 0.46
C HIS A 105 1.46 6.45 -0.20
N GLY A 106 0.40 6.28 0.59
CA GLY A 106 -0.97 6.57 0.20
C GLY A 106 -1.31 8.07 0.29
N GLY A 107 -2.55 8.38 -0.06
CA GLY A 107 -3.08 9.75 0.01
C GLY A 107 -3.77 10.20 -1.28
N GLY A 108 -4.31 9.25 -2.07
CA GLY A 108 -5.07 9.54 -3.29
C GLY A 108 -4.25 10.27 -4.35
N TRP A 109 -2.94 10.06 -4.40
CA TRP A 109 -1.98 10.77 -5.29
C TRP A 109 -1.91 12.28 -5.07
N VAL A 110 -2.64 12.84 -4.10
CA VAL A 110 -2.79 14.29 -3.85
C VAL A 110 -2.12 14.72 -2.57
N ILE A 111 -2.16 13.87 -1.53
CA ILE A 111 -1.57 14.12 -0.22
C ILE A 111 -0.60 13.00 0.16
N GLY A 112 0.07 13.15 1.29
CA GLY A 112 1.05 12.18 1.79
C GLY A 112 2.48 12.58 1.45
N SER A 113 3.41 11.87 2.07
CA SER A 113 4.85 12.05 1.92
C SER A 113 5.60 10.89 2.57
N ILE A 114 6.92 10.83 2.41
CA ILE A 114 7.81 9.94 3.18
C ILE A 114 7.54 10.02 4.69
N ALA A 115 7.20 11.22 5.20
CA ALA A 115 6.90 11.38 6.62
C ALA A 115 5.65 10.59 7.04
N SER A 116 4.59 10.55 6.21
CA SER A 116 3.34 9.87 6.53
C SER A 116 3.49 8.35 6.66
N CYS A 117 4.46 7.74 6.00
CA CYS A 117 4.73 6.30 6.07
C CYS A 117 6.00 5.95 6.88
N SER A 118 6.68 6.94 7.48
CA SER A 118 7.98 6.77 8.14
C SER A 118 7.95 5.75 9.28
N ALA A 119 6.86 5.70 10.06
CA ALA A 119 6.69 4.72 11.13
C ALA A 119 6.67 3.28 10.58
N PHE A 120 5.94 3.06 9.49
CA PHE A 120 5.87 1.76 8.83
C PHE A 120 7.23 1.36 8.24
N CYS A 121 7.88 2.29 7.51
CA CYS A 121 9.20 2.04 6.91
C CYS A 121 10.25 1.68 7.97
N GLY A 122 10.27 2.41 9.09
CA GLY A 122 11.15 2.10 10.22
C GLY A 122 10.86 0.74 10.86
N ALA A 123 9.58 0.40 11.05
CA ALA A 123 9.17 -0.88 11.62
C ALA A 123 9.55 -2.07 10.71
N VAL A 124 9.36 -1.97 9.40
CA VAL A 124 9.78 -3.00 8.44
C VAL A 124 11.30 -3.12 8.40
N ALA A 125 12.03 -2.00 8.45
CA ALA A 125 13.49 -2.00 8.47
C ALA A 125 14.05 -2.69 9.73
N LYS A 126 13.38 -2.54 10.88
CA LYS A 126 13.74 -3.24 12.14
C LYS A 126 13.71 -4.76 11.98
N GLU A 127 12.82 -5.29 11.16
CA GLU A 127 12.66 -6.71 10.86
C GLU A 127 13.63 -7.24 9.78
N GLY A 128 14.58 -6.41 9.32
CA GLY A 128 15.65 -6.84 8.41
C GLY A 128 15.32 -6.76 6.92
N VAL A 129 14.32 -5.97 6.53
CA VAL A 129 14.05 -5.60 5.13
C VAL A 129 14.42 -4.13 4.96
N ALA A 130 15.35 -3.81 4.07
CA ALA A 130 15.62 -2.40 3.73
C ALA A 130 14.39 -1.77 3.07
N VAL A 131 14.09 -0.51 3.39
CA VAL A 131 12.93 0.20 2.81
C VAL A 131 13.39 1.51 2.19
N LEU A 132 13.15 1.69 0.90
CA LEU A 132 13.31 2.96 0.20
C LEU A 132 11.94 3.61 0.06
N ALA A 133 11.66 4.62 0.86
CA ALA A 133 10.46 5.43 0.72
C ALA A 133 10.66 6.52 -0.33
N LEU A 134 9.66 6.73 -1.18
CA LEU A 134 9.70 7.65 -2.32
C LEU A 134 8.63 8.74 -2.19
N ASP A 135 9.04 10.02 -2.27
CA ASP A 135 8.18 11.17 -2.50
C ASP A 135 7.97 11.38 -4.01
N TYR A 136 6.92 10.78 -4.54
CA TYR A 136 6.53 10.96 -5.94
C TYR A 136 5.78 12.29 -6.14
N PRO A 137 5.78 12.87 -7.36
CA PRO A 137 5.03 14.08 -7.67
C PRO A 137 3.53 13.92 -7.41
N LEU A 138 2.91 14.94 -6.78
CA LEU A 138 1.50 14.88 -6.38
C LEU A 138 0.61 15.66 -7.34
N ALA A 139 -0.59 15.15 -7.56
CA ALA A 139 -1.67 15.83 -8.24
C ALA A 139 -2.32 16.90 -7.32
N PRO A 140 -3.01 17.91 -7.86
CA PRO A 140 -3.21 18.18 -9.29
C PRO A 140 -2.05 18.89 -10.00
N GLU A 141 -1.02 19.35 -9.26
CA GLU A 141 0.13 20.05 -9.85
C GLU A 141 0.90 19.15 -10.84
N HIS A 142 0.96 17.86 -10.53
CA HIS A 142 1.58 16.83 -11.35
C HIS A 142 0.63 15.64 -11.49
N PRO A 143 -0.37 15.72 -12.38
CA PRO A 143 -1.35 14.66 -12.59
C PRO A 143 -0.71 13.43 -13.24
N TYR A 144 -1.51 12.39 -13.47
CA TYR A 144 -1.06 11.22 -14.25
C TYR A 144 -0.41 11.67 -15.58
N PRO A 145 0.75 11.11 -15.99
CA PRO A 145 1.43 9.93 -15.37
C PRO A 145 2.60 10.28 -14.43
N ALA A 146 2.76 11.53 -13.98
CA ALA A 146 3.98 12.00 -13.31
C ALA A 146 4.42 11.13 -12.12
N ALA A 147 3.48 10.69 -11.28
CA ALA A 147 3.77 9.80 -10.15
C ALA A 147 4.25 8.42 -10.63
N LEU A 148 3.62 7.84 -11.63
CA LEU A 148 4.00 6.56 -12.22
C LEU A 148 5.41 6.62 -12.83
N ASP A 149 5.70 7.66 -13.59
CA ASP A 149 7.01 7.88 -14.23
C ASP A 149 8.12 7.98 -13.18
N ALA A 150 7.86 8.68 -12.07
CA ALA A 150 8.82 8.79 -10.96
C ALA A 150 9.10 7.43 -10.30
N VAL A 151 8.08 6.59 -10.10
CA VAL A 151 8.23 5.23 -9.55
C VAL A 151 9.03 4.34 -10.50
N CYS A 152 8.70 4.33 -11.79
CA CYS A 152 9.43 3.56 -12.79
C CYS A 152 10.89 4.02 -12.90
N SER A 153 11.15 5.33 -12.87
CA SER A 153 12.50 5.89 -12.87
C SER A 153 13.30 5.45 -11.64
N ALA A 154 12.69 5.51 -10.45
CA ALA A 154 13.33 5.06 -9.21
C ALA A 154 13.69 3.56 -9.27
N TYR A 155 12.77 2.72 -9.77
CA TYR A 155 13.03 1.28 -9.91
C TYR A 155 14.19 1.01 -10.87
N ARG A 156 14.22 1.67 -12.05
CA ARG A 156 15.34 1.53 -13.01
C ARG A 156 16.69 1.93 -12.38
N GLU A 157 16.70 3.05 -11.63
CA GLU A 157 17.92 3.50 -10.93
C GLU A 157 18.41 2.45 -9.92
N ILE A 158 17.49 1.85 -9.15
CA ILE A 158 17.83 0.82 -8.15
C ILE A 158 18.45 -0.41 -8.82
N VAL A 159 17.84 -0.94 -9.87
CA VAL A 159 18.32 -2.18 -10.51
C VAL A 159 19.59 -1.96 -11.34
N THR A 160 19.84 -0.74 -11.82
CA THR A 160 21.03 -0.37 -12.56
C THR A 160 22.22 -0.04 -11.64
N HIS A 161 21.95 0.54 -10.47
CA HIS A 161 22.98 0.97 -9.51
C HIS A 161 22.70 0.38 -8.09
N PRO A 162 22.59 -0.96 -7.94
CA PRO A 162 22.13 -1.56 -6.69
C PRO A 162 23.06 -1.30 -5.49
N SER A 163 24.35 -1.11 -5.73
CA SER A 163 25.34 -0.78 -4.70
C SER A 163 25.05 0.54 -4.00
N ARG A 164 24.45 1.52 -4.68
CA ARG A 164 24.02 2.81 -4.10
C ARG A 164 22.96 2.63 -3.03
N PHE A 165 22.13 1.60 -3.16
CA PHE A 165 21.03 1.28 -2.26
C PHE A 165 21.37 0.13 -1.29
N GLY A 166 22.55 -0.48 -1.41
CA GLY A 166 22.99 -1.62 -0.60
C GLY A 166 22.09 -2.84 -0.72
N CYS A 167 21.45 -3.05 -1.89
CA CYS A 167 20.47 -4.12 -2.11
C CYS A 167 20.93 -5.13 -3.18
N ASP A 168 20.23 -6.26 -3.23
CA ASP A 168 20.26 -7.20 -4.34
C ASP A 168 19.21 -6.78 -5.37
N PRO A 169 19.57 -6.48 -6.64
CA PRO A 169 18.61 -6.05 -7.66
C PRO A 169 17.53 -7.10 -7.99
N ASN A 170 17.80 -8.38 -7.69
CA ASN A 170 16.83 -9.47 -7.88
C ASN A 170 15.82 -9.59 -6.71
N ARG A 171 16.01 -8.84 -5.63
CA ARG A 171 15.21 -8.88 -4.40
C ARG A 171 14.55 -7.53 -4.12
N VAL A 172 14.11 -6.84 -5.17
CA VAL A 172 13.43 -5.55 -5.07
C VAL A 172 11.92 -5.76 -5.21
N THR A 173 11.21 -5.55 -4.12
CA THR A 173 9.74 -5.53 -4.04
C THR A 173 9.24 -4.10 -4.19
N ILE A 174 8.14 -3.88 -4.92
CA ILE A 174 7.44 -2.59 -4.93
C ILE A 174 6.16 -2.74 -4.12
N GLY A 175 5.93 -1.83 -3.19
CA GLY A 175 4.74 -1.85 -2.35
C GLY A 175 4.27 -0.46 -1.97
N GLY A 176 3.07 -0.37 -1.42
CA GLY A 176 2.50 0.88 -0.96
C GLY A 176 1.07 0.72 -0.50
N ASP A 177 0.53 1.76 0.11
CA ASP A 177 -0.82 1.78 0.64
C ASP A 177 -1.76 2.64 -0.20
N SER A 178 -3.01 2.20 -0.42
CA SER A 178 -4.06 2.96 -1.13
C SER A 178 -3.62 3.33 -2.55
N SER A 179 -3.51 4.63 -2.87
CA SER A 179 -2.92 5.11 -4.13
C SER A 179 -1.47 4.67 -4.35
N GLY A 180 -0.67 4.49 -3.28
CA GLY A 180 0.67 3.90 -3.37
C GLY A 180 0.63 2.42 -3.76
N GLY A 181 -0.38 1.68 -3.29
CA GLY A 181 -0.65 0.32 -3.72
C GLY A 181 -1.06 0.23 -5.20
N ASN A 182 -1.82 1.21 -5.67
CA ASN A 182 -2.12 1.37 -7.10
C ASN A 182 -0.84 1.60 -7.91
N LEU A 183 0.00 2.57 -7.51
CA LEU A 183 1.26 2.86 -8.19
C LEU A 183 2.20 1.64 -8.21
N ALA A 184 2.20 0.79 -7.18
CA ALA A 184 2.98 -0.44 -7.19
C ALA A 184 2.52 -1.42 -8.29
N LEU A 185 1.21 -1.56 -8.47
CA LEU A 185 0.62 -2.42 -9.50
C LEU A 185 0.85 -1.85 -10.91
N THR A 186 0.56 -0.56 -11.11
CA THR A 186 0.68 0.10 -12.42
C THR A 186 2.13 0.26 -12.84
N ALA A 187 3.07 0.50 -11.91
CA ALA A 187 4.50 0.50 -12.22
C ALA A 187 4.98 -0.87 -12.68
N ALA A 188 4.50 -1.97 -12.11
CA ALA A 188 4.86 -3.30 -12.59
C ALA A 188 4.31 -3.57 -14.01
N LEU A 189 3.11 -3.07 -14.34
CA LEU A 189 2.54 -3.14 -15.70
C LEU A 189 3.36 -2.30 -16.70
N ALA A 190 3.82 -1.13 -16.32
CA ALA A 190 4.67 -0.30 -17.16
C ALA A 190 6.08 -0.90 -17.36
N LEU A 191 6.73 -1.33 -16.28
CA LEU A 191 8.08 -1.88 -16.29
C LEU A 191 8.19 -3.20 -17.08
N GLN A 192 7.14 -4.03 -17.09
CA GLN A 192 7.15 -5.27 -17.87
C GLN A 192 7.25 -5.03 -19.37
N GLN A 193 6.81 -3.88 -19.90
CA GLN A 193 6.96 -3.50 -21.30
C GLN A 193 8.43 -3.26 -21.66
N GLU A 194 9.28 -3.00 -20.67
CA GLU A 194 10.72 -2.82 -20.79
C GLU A 194 11.51 -4.11 -20.44
N GLY A 195 10.80 -5.21 -20.17
CA GLY A 195 11.42 -6.46 -19.71
C GLY A 195 11.88 -6.44 -18.25
N LEU A 196 11.53 -5.41 -17.49
CA LEU A 196 11.85 -5.29 -16.07
C LEU A 196 10.75 -5.90 -15.21
N LYS A 197 11.13 -6.60 -14.13
CA LYS A 197 10.18 -7.28 -13.26
C LYS A 197 10.60 -7.17 -11.79
N PRO A 198 9.79 -6.58 -10.92
CA PRO A 198 10.00 -6.64 -9.48
C PRO A 198 9.97 -8.08 -8.94
N ALA A 199 10.62 -8.33 -7.81
CA ALA A 199 10.61 -9.63 -7.16
C ALA A 199 9.22 -10.01 -6.64
N ALA A 200 8.48 -9.02 -6.11
CA ALA A 200 7.10 -9.15 -5.67
C ALA A 200 6.39 -7.79 -5.68
N LEU A 201 5.07 -7.79 -5.56
CA LEU A 201 4.24 -6.61 -5.33
C LEU A 201 3.53 -6.72 -3.99
N LEU A 202 3.46 -5.60 -3.26
CA LEU A 202 2.91 -5.53 -1.91
C LEU A 202 1.92 -4.36 -1.78
N PRO A 203 0.75 -4.43 -2.43
CA PRO A 203 -0.29 -3.42 -2.28
C PRO A 203 -1.12 -3.64 -1.00
N TYR A 204 -1.24 -2.58 -0.18
CA TYR A 204 -2.14 -2.52 0.96
C TYR A 204 -3.41 -1.77 0.57
N TYR A 205 -4.58 -2.36 0.82
CA TYR A 205 -5.90 -1.79 0.49
C TYR A 205 -5.85 -0.91 -0.79
N PRO A 206 -5.38 -1.47 -1.92
CA PRO A 206 -5.06 -0.69 -3.11
C PRO A 206 -6.29 -0.15 -3.83
N VAL A 207 -6.13 0.99 -4.50
CA VAL A 207 -7.02 1.38 -5.60
C VAL A 207 -6.72 0.50 -6.81
N THR A 208 -7.70 -0.24 -7.30
CA THR A 208 -7.57 -1.06 -8.52
C THR A 208 -8.38 -0.51 -9.69
N GLU A 209 -9.35 0.36 -9.41
CA GLU A 209 -10.09 1.17 -10.36
C GLU A 209 -10.19 2.61 -9.85
N ALA A 210 -9.74 3.60 -10.62
CA ALA A 210 -9.75 5.02 -10.24
C ALA A 210 -11.10 5.68 -10.54
N ARG A 211 -12.19 5.07 -10.04
CA ARG A 211 -13.58 5.54 -10.21
C ARG A 211 -14.43 5.14 -9.01
N VAL A 212 -15.64 5.67 -8.94
CA VAL A 212 -16.73 5.10 -8.14
C VAL A 212 -17.16 3.81 -8.84
N ASP A 213 -16.96 2.66 -8.20
CA ASP A 213 -17.16 1.36 -8.84
C ASP A 213 -18.55 0.76 -8.59
N GLY A 214 -19.35 1.38 -7.70
CA GLY A 214 -20.72 0.95 -7.38
C GLY A 214 -20.81 -0.39 -6.64
N THR A 215 -19.69 -0.90 -6.12
CA THR A 215 -19.64 -2.14 -5.31
C THR A 215 -20.44 -2.03 -4.02
N ILE A 216 -20.63 -3.17 -3.34
CA ILE A 216 -21.30 -3.20 -2.03
C ILE A 216 -20.47 -2.40 -1.01
N SER A 217 -19.15 -2.60 -0.98
CA SER A 217 -18.28 -1.88 -0.05
C SER A 217 -18.31 -0.36 -0.26
N TRP A 218 -18.40 0.10 -1.52
CA TRP A 218 -18.54 1.53 -1.80
C TRP A 218 -19.82 2.12 -1.21
N ARG A 219 -20.94 1.39 -1.28
CA ARG A 219 -22.22 1.83 -0.70
C ARG A 219 -22.29 1.74 0.82
N GLU A 220 -21.70 0.66 1.40
CA GLU A 220 -21.77 0.40 2.83
C GLU A 220 -20.79 1.25 3.65
N PHE A 221 -19.61 1.57 3.08
CA PHE A 221 -18.54 2.25 3.80
C PHE A 221 -18.22 3.65 3.25
N ASP A 222 -19.14 4.22 2.45
CA ASP A 222 -19.00 5.53 1.82
C ASP A 222 -18.66 6.66 2.79
N THR A 223 -19.18 6.64 4.00
CA THR A 223 -19.01 7.71 4.99
C THR A 223 -18.77 7.17 6.40
N GLY A 224 -17.78 7.75 7.10
CA GLY A 224 -17.57 7.50 8.53
C GLY A 224 -16.69 6.32 8.88
N PHE A 225 -16.12 5.61 7.92
CA PHE A 225 -15.24 4.46 8.11
C PHE A 225 -13.74 4.78 7.93
N GLY A 226 -13.37 6.05 7.99
CA GLY A 226 -11.95 6.46 7.95
C GLY A 226 -11.54 7.10 6.65
N MET A 227 -11.97 6.59 5.52
CA MET A 227 -11.83 7.20 4.20
C MET A 227 -13.20 7.22 3.52
N ASP A 228 -13.74 8.41 3.32
CA ASP A 228 -15.03 8.59 2.66
C ASP A 228 -14.90 8.47 1.14
N GLY A 229 -15.93 7.94 0.47
CA GLY A 229 -15.97 7.82 -1.00
C GLY A 229 -15.77 9.16 -1.69
N ALA A 230 -16.37 10.22 -1.16
CA ALA A 230 -16.20 11.59 -1.67
C ALA A 230 -14.73 12.09 -1.66
N PHE A 231 -13.89 11.58 -0.74
CA PHE A 231 -12.45 11.86 -0.75
C PHE A 231 -11.78 11.20 -1.96
N MET A 232 -12.09 9.93 -2.22
CA MET A 232 -11.56 9.22 -3.39
C MET A 232 -12.01 9.84 -4.70
N GLU A 233 -13.29 10.26 -4.80
CA GLU A 233 -13.78 10.98 -5.99
C GLU A 233 -12.99 12.27 -6.26
N ALA A 234 -12.75 13.08 -5.21
CA ALA A 234 -11.98 14.30 -5.34
C ALA A 234 -10.52 14.02 -5.77
N CYS A 235 -9.91 12.98 -5.19
CA CYS A 235 -8.57 12.56 -5.56
C CYS A 235 -8.49 12.02 -6.99
N ASN A 236 -9.46 11.20 -7.41
CA ASN A 236 -9.54 10.70 -8.77
C ASN A 236 -9.64 11.87 -9.77
N ALA A 237 -10.50 12.86 -9.52
CA ALA A 237 -10.62 14.04 -10.38
C ALA A 237 -9.31 14.82 -10.49
N ALA A 238 -8.60 15.01 -9.38
CA ALA A 238 -7.31 15.69 -9.35
C ALA A 238 -6.20 14.91 -10.09
N TYR A 239 -6.18 13.58 -9.95
CA TYR A 239 -5.16 12.72 -10.55
C TYR A 239 -5.39 12.53 -12.05
N LEU A 240 -6.64 12.28 -12.47
CA LEU A 240 -7.01 11.99 -13.84
C LEU A 240 -6.98 13.24 -14.74
N GLN A 241 -7.48 14.37 -14.27
CA GLN A 241 -7.66 15.59 -15.05
C GLN A 241 -8.25 15.34 -16.45
N GLY A 242 -9.36 14.59 -16.48
CA GLY A 242 -10.10 14.26 -17.70
C GLY A 242 -9.56 13.10 -18.53
N ARG A 243 -8.50 12.42 -18.06
CA ARG A 243 -8.03 11.18 -18.71
C ARG A 243 -9.00 10.03 -18.42
N ASP A 244 -9.00 9.06 -19.32
CA ASP A 244 -9.82 7.86 -19.17
C ASP A 244 -9.34 7.03 -17.97
N TRP A 245 -10.22 6.84 -16.99
CA TRP A 245 -9.95 5.99 -15.82
C TRP A 245 -9.69 4.53 -16.20
N ALA A 246 -10.16 4.06 -17.36
CA ALA A 246 -10.01 2.68 -17.81
C ALA A 246 -8.61 2.37 -18.41
N ASP A 247 -7.71 3.37 -18.48
CA ASP A 247 -6.30 3.11 -18.81
C ASP A 247 -5.70 2.10 -17.80
N PRO A 248 -5.14 0.95 -18.26
CA PRO A 248 -4.51 -0.05 -17.36
C PRO A 248 -3.41 0.51 -16.45
N LEU A 249 -2.74 1.58 -16.87
CA LEU A 249 -1.70 2.26 -16.09
C LEU A 249 -2.27 3.27 -15.07
N ILE A 250 -3.59 3.41 -15.04
CA ILE A 250 -4.37 4.14 -14.02
C ILE A 250 -5.13 3.13 -13.15
N SER A 251 -5.87 2.22 -13.83
CA SER A 251 -6.71 1.21 -13.20
C SER A 251 -6.22 -0.19 -13.56
N PRO A 252 -5.38 -0.82 -12.75
CA PRO A 252 -4.79 -2.11 -13.07
C PRO A 252 -5.84 -3.23 -13.24
N MET A 253 -7.06 -3.04 -12.76
CA MET A 253 -8.18 -3.93 -13.02
C MET A 253 -8.57 -3.97 -14.51
N CYS A 254 -8.25 -2.94 -15.29
CA CYS A 254 -8.54 -2.85 -16.72
C CYS A 254 -7.44 -3.46 -17.61
N ALA A 255 -6.32 -3.92 -17.04
CA ALA A 255 -5.25 -4.58 -17.80
C ALA A 255 -5.75 -5.88 -18.44
N THR A 256 -5.16 -6.24 -19.56
CA THR A 256 -5.47 -7.51 -20.24
C THR A 256 -5.03 -8.72 -19.42
N ASP A 257 -5.65 -9.86 -19.64
CA ASP A 257 -5.27 -11.10 -18.95
C ASP A 257 -3.81 -11.49 -19.20
N ASP A 258 -3.28 -11.20 -20.40
CA ASP A 258 -1.89 -11.49 -20.75
C ASP A 258 -0.90 -10.57 -20.01
N GLU A 259 -1.24 -9.31 -19.78
CA GLU A 259 -0.46 -8.40 -18.95
C GLU A 259 -0.49 -8.83 -17.49
N LEU A 260 -1.64 -9.20 -16.97
CA LEU A 260 -1.81 -9.66 -15.60
C LEU A 260 -1.05 -10.96 -15.31
N ARG A 261 -1.04 -11.93 -16.25
CA ARG A 261 -0.27 -13.19 -16.11
C ARG A 261 1.25 -12.98 -15.99
N LYS A 262 1.77 -11.87 -16.49
CA LYS A 262 3.19 -11.53 -16.42
C LYS A 262 3.61 -10.89 -15.10
N LEU A 263 2.67 -10.43 -14.27
CA LEU A 263 2.97 -9.84 -12.99
C LEU A 263 3.79 -10.81 -12.10
N PRO A 264 4.66 -10.30 -11.21
CA PRO A 264 5.30 -11.13 -10.18
C PRO A 264 4.27 -11.65 -9.17
N SER A 265 4.72 -12.30 -8.08
CA SER A 265 3.83 -12.61 -6.96
C SER A 265 3.23 -11.33 -6.38
N VAL A 266 1.91 -11.34 -6.12
CA VAL A 266 1.16 -10.20 -5.59
C VAL A 266 0.63 -10.54 -4.20
N HIS A 267 1.01 -9.73 -3.21
CA HIS A 267 0.62 -9.90 -1.81
C HIS A 267 -0.27 -8.72 -1.39
N ILE A 268 -1.57 -8.95 -1.26
CA ILE A 268 -2.57 -7.91 -0.96
C ILE A 268 -3.05 -8.06 0.48
N LEU A 269 -2.93 -7.01 1.29
CA LEU A 269 -3.58 -6.92 2.59
C LEU A 269 -4.66 -5.83 2.52
N GLY A 270 -5.93 -6.26 2.56
CA GLY A 270 -7.09 -5.37 2.48
C GLY A 270 -7.45 -4.70 3.80
N ALA A 271 -8.51 -3.89 3.78
CA ALA A 271 -9.22 -3.39 4.95
C ALA A 271 -10.71 -3.76 4.83
N ASP A 272 -11.31 -4.19 5.94
CA ASP A 272 -12.66 -4.79 5.91
C ASP A 272 -13.77 -3.73 5.75
N HIS A 273 -13.69 -2.66 6.53
CA HIS A 273 -14.60 -1.52 6.45
C HIS A 273 -13.97 -0.40 5.60
N ASP A 274 -13.97 -0.61 4.28
CA ASP A 274 -13.27 0.26 3.34
C ASP A 274 -14.01 0.28 2.01
N VAL A 275 -14.19 1.45 1.41
CA VAL A 275 -14.79 1.60 0.07
C VAL A 275 -14.04 0.80 -0.99
N LEU A 276 -12.73 0.60 -0.84
CA LEU A 276 -11.86 -0.12 -1.78
C LEU A 276 -11.83 -1.65 -1.56
N ARG A 277 -12.52 -2.16 -0.52
CA ARG A 277 -12.50 -3.59 -0.16
C ARG A 277 -12.84 -4.50 -1.35
N ASP A 278 -13.98 -4.25 -1.97
CA ASP A 278 -14.52 -5.17 -2.97
C ASP A 278 -13.74 -5.11 -4.28
N GLN A 279 -13.26 -3.94 -4.71
CA GLN A 279 -12.41 -3.83 -5.89
C GLN A 279 -11.05 -4.51 -5.67
N GLY A 280 -10.44 -4.38 -4.49
CA GLY A 280 -9.19 -5.07 -4.13
C GLY A 280 -9.37 -6.59 -4.09
N LYS A 281 -10.50 -7.07 -3.55
CA LYS A 281 -10.88 -8.49 -3.56
C LYS A 281 -11.08 -9.02 -4.99
N ALA A 282 -11.84 -8.31 -5.81
CA ALA A 282 -12.11 -8.68 -7.19
C ALA A 282 -10.83 -8.78 -8.02
N PHE A 283 -9.90 -7.83 -7.82
CA PHE A 283 -8.60 -7.89 -8.47
C PHE A 283 -7.79 -9.12 -8.06
N ALA A 284 -7.75 -9.43 -6.75
CA ALA A 284 -7.08 -10.64 -6.26
C ALA A 284 -7.69 -11.92 -6.82
N ASP A 285 -9.02 -11.99 -6.90
CA ASP A 285 -9.73 -13.16 -7.44
C ASP A 285 -9.48 -13.31 -8.96
N ARG A 286 -9.47 -12.20 -9.72
CA ARG A 286 -9.12 -12.21 -11.14
C ARG A 286 -7.70 -12.71 -11.35
N LEU A 287 -6.71 -12.23 -10.61
CA LEU A 287 -5.34 -12.72 -10.69
C LEU A 287 -5.25 -14.22 -10.39
N LYS A 288 -5.96 -14.72 -9.36
CA LYS A 288 -6.01 -16.14 -9.02
C LYS A 288 -6.61 -16.97 -10.14
N SER A 289 -7.71 -16.51 -10.75
CA SER A 289 -8.36 -17.21 -11.87
C SER A 289 -7.46 -17.32 -13.10
N LEU A 290 -6.52 -16.39 -13.26
CA LEU A 290 -5.50 -16.38 -14.32
C LEU A 290 -4.27 -17.24 -14.00
N GLY A 291 -4.24 -17.91 -12.83
CA GLY A 291 -3.12 -18.73 -12.37
C GLY A 291 -1.94 -17.92 -11.81
N CYS A 292 -2.10 -16.64 -11.52
CA CYS A 292 -1.05 -15.82 -10.92
C CYS A 292 -0.82 -16.22 -9.45
N ARG A 293 0.41 -16.02 -8.96
CA ARG A 293 0.74 -16.21 -7.55
C ARG A 293 0.20 -15.04 -6.74
N VAL A 294 -0.89 -15.26 -5.99
CA VAL A 294 -1.57 -14.22 -5.21
C VAL A 294 -1.80 -14.67 -3.79
N ARG A 295 -1.40 -13.85 -2.83
CA ARG A 295 -1.82 -13.93 -1.44
C ARG A 295 -2.75 -12.74 -1.16
N TYR A 296 -3.94 -13.02 -0.69
CA TYR A 296 -4.92 -12.01 -0.27
C TYR A 296 -5.33 -12.28 1.17
N GLU A 297 -5.20 -11.27 2.03
CA GLU A 297 -5.71 -11.29 3.40
C GLU A 297 -6.62 -10.08 3.63
N LEU A 298 -7.70 -10.31 4.37
CA LEU A 298 -8.67 -9.30 4.79
C LEU A 298 -8.86 -9.38 6.30
N PRO A 299 -8.07 -8.65 7.10
CA PRO A 299 -8.23 -8.63 8.55
C PRO A 299 -9.60 -8.05 8.94
N ARG A 300 -10.43 -8.84 9.61
CA ARG A 300 -11.81 -8.51 9.94
C ARG A 300 -11.93 -7.30 10.86
N GLY A 301 -12.88 -6.41 10.57
CA GLY A 301 -13.19 -5.24 11.39
C GLY A 301 -12.20 -4.08 11.26
N THR A 302 -11.19 -4.17 10.40
CA THR A 302 -10.22 -3.09 10.16
C THR A 302 -10.79 -2.00 9.27
N THR A 303 -10.26 -0.79 9.38
CA THR A 303 -10.60 0.33 8.49
C THR A 303 -9.40 0.75 7.66
N HIS A 304 -9.63 1.54 6.61
CA HIS A 304 -8.56 2.19 5.85
C HIS A 304 -7.58 2.96 6.77
N LEU A 305 -6.39 3.32 6.30
CA LEU A 305 -5.38 4.16 6.97
C LEU A 305 -4.56 3.48 8.10
N TYR A 306 -4.69 2.19 8.38
CA TYR A 306 -3.99 1.55 9.49
C TYR A 306 -2.44 1.58 9.37
N ILE A 307 -1.90 1.92 8.20
CA ILE A 307 -0.44 2.11 8.00
C ILE A 307 0.00 3.54 8.35
N THR A 308 -0.76 4.54 7.87
CA THR A 308 -0.32 5.93 7.89
C THR A 308 -0.89 6.76 9.03
N VAL A 309 -1.96 6.28 9.69
CA VAL A 309 -2.59 6.98 10.81
C VAL A 309 -2.61 6.08 12.03
N PRO A 310 -2.00 6.50 13.17
CA PRO A 310 -2.03 5.73 14.40
C PRO A 310 -3.45 5.47 14.91
N GLY A 311 -3.63 4.34 15.62
CA GLY A 311 -4.90 3.99 16.26
C GLY A 311 -5.37 2.55 16.02
N GLN A 312 -4.71 1.82 15.12
CA GLN A 312 -5.00 0.40 14.83
C GLN A 312 -3.71 -0.44 14.96
N PRO A 313 -3.10 -0.54 16.15
CA PRO A 313 -1.76 -1.09 16.32
C PRO A 313 -1.65 -2.59 16.00
N SER A 314 -2.70 -3.37 16.18
CA SER A 314 -2.67 -4.82 15.92
C SER A 314 -2.59 -5.11 14.41
N VAL A 315 -3.40 -4.44 13.59
CA VAL A 315 -3.32 -4.60 12.13
C VAL A 315 -2.07 -3.93 11.57
N PHE A 316 -1.58 -2.84 12.17
CA PHE A 316 -0.29 -2.26 11.79
C PHE A 316 0.85 -3.27 11.96
N ARG A 317 0.92 -3.97 13.11
CA ARG A 317 1.90 -5.06 13.30
C ARG A 317 1.73 -6.18 12.27
N ARG A 318 0.48 -6.57 11.96
CA ARG A 318 0.22 -7.56 10.91
C ARG A 318 0.73 -7.08 9.55
N ALA A 319 0.52 -5.81 9.21
CA ALA A 319 1.00 -5.21 7.97
C ALA A 319 2.54 -5.24 7.87
N VAL A 320 3.26 -4.94 8.97
CA VAL A 320 4.72 -5.07 9.02
C VAL A 320 5.17 -6.51 8.79
N GLN A 321 4.57 -7.49 9.48
CA GLN A 321 4.88 -8.91 9.29
C GLN A 321 4.58 -9.37 7.85
N PHE A 322 3.47 -8.91 7.28
CA PHE A 322 3.07 -9.23 5.92
C PHE A 322 4.09 -8.71 4.89
N ALA A 323 4.65 -7.50 5.11
CA ALA A 323 5.74 -6.95 4.29
C ALA A 323 6.99 -7.83 4.35
N VAL A 324 7.41 -8.19 5.56
CA VAL A 324 8.60 -9.03 5.78
C VAL A 324 8.44 -10.39 5.10
N GLU A 325 7.28 -11.03 5.29
CA GLU A 325 6.96 -12.31 4.65
C GLU A 325 7.01 -12.21 3.12
N ALA A 326 6.41 -11.16 2.53
CA ALA A 326 6.41 -10.95 1.09
C ALA A 326 7.82 -10.73 0.52
N CYS A 327 8.64 -9.91 1.19
CA CYS A 327 10.01 -9.62 0.74
C CYS A 327 10.95 -10.82 0.89
N LEU A 328 10.75 -11.68 1.92
CA LEU A 328 11.57 -12.87 2.13
C LEU A 328 11.13 -14.09 1.32
N GLN A 329 9.83 -14.21 0.98
CA GLN A 329 9.33 -15.29 0.14
C GLN A 329 9.78 -15.18 -1.33
N SER A 330 10.13 -13.96 -1.78
CA SER A 330 10.72 -13.74 -3.11
C SER A 330 12.04 -14.49 -3.32
N ASP A 331 12.68 -14.98 -2.24
CA ASP A 331 13.95 -15.73 -2.29
C ASP A 331 13.78 -17.21 -2.64
N ARG A 332 12.60 -17.78 -2.51
CA ARG A 332 12.37 -19.19 -2.83
C ARG A 332 12.23 -19.32 -4.35
N LYS A 333 13.39 -19.52 -5.02
CA LYS A 333 13.41 -19.99 -6.41
C LYS A 333 12.58 -21.28 -6.50
N ASN A 334 11.70 -21.34 -7.50
CA ASN A 334 11.04 -22.58 -7.92
C ASN A 334 12.08 -23.64 -8.32
#